data_67c3f19c68da2f45e0c198f47608ce3e
#
_entry.id   67c3f19c68da2f45e0c198f47608ce3e
#
_cell.length_a   1.000
_cell.length_b   1.000
_cell.length_c   1.000
_cell.angle_alpha   90.00
_cell.angle_beta   90.00
_cell.angle_gamma   90.00
#
_symmetry.space_group_name_H-M   'P 1'
#
loop_
_entity.id
_entity.type
_entity.pdbx_description
1 polymer ?
#
loop_
_entity_poly.entity_id
_entity_poly.type
_entity_poly.pdbx_seq_one_letter_code
_entity_poly.pdbx_strand_id
1 'polypeptide(L)'
;MRLKEFTPDITADDFNDESCLFQCSSAGLYQCSVTGLVFVMQAEADVVYRTVPWNRRLLAQHHKKPAGPLFDIKCQQQSVCQLHLPHCEVISTGGGQFLQVAHVNDEGIECITPHQITESHVVINITGFSGYGNVKDEDSPPDPVRALVLLFYKPPVDPDLTSFLSVLLLPKNVVLRDVLHTRKKLVGDERYIETSPHCKLHPKQVYTLSAVPEDDSVLVQPTDAEFDEESYDNYFPSFQVILEKIMKTIMMTLTDSTSSHNVWQRQVYLSSSGVKKCRGQKPLNLSPNDRLFNVRSCFINGISGPVLNSLLDKLLEKKVITDAEREEADVMQNRSSRARFVIDTVRKKGEAAGSQIIKSLSEIDSFFCKSLGLI
;
A
#
# COMPACT_ATOMS: atom_id res chain seq x y z
N MET A 1 0.01 28.45 -1.94
CA MET A 1 -1.05 27.62 -1.29
C MET A 1 -0.40 26.63 -0.35
N ARG A 2 -1.05 26.30 0.81
CA ARG A 2 -0.54 25.25 1.70
C ARG A 2 -1.01 23.87 1.17
N LEU A 3 -0.09 22.91 1.07
CA LEU A 3 -0.39 21.54 0.69
C LEU A 3 -1.28 20.89 1.78
N LYS A 4 -2.38 20.28 1.37
CA LYS A 4 -3.28 19.49 2.23
C LYS A 4 -3.20 18.03 1.78
N GLU A 5 -3.04 17.13 2.72
CA GLU A 5 -3.10 15.69 2.44
C GLU A 5 -4.55 15.18 2.57
N PHE A 6 -4.94 14.27 1.69
CA PHE A 6 -6.22 13.58 1.75
C PHE A 6 -6.07 12.08 1.49
N THR A 7 -6.98 11.32 2.02
CA THR A 7 -7.12 9.89 1.71
C THR A 7 -8.36 9.70 0.86
N PRO A 8 -8.24 9.15 -0.36
CA PRO A 8 -9.38 8.99 -1.25
C PRO A 8 -10.33 7.90 -0.75
N ASP A 9 -11.60 8.01 -1.07
CA ASP A 9 -12.54 6.90 -1.00
C ASP A 9 -12.25 5.92 -2.12
N ILE A 10 -12.32 4.63 -1.81
CA ILE A 10 -12.09 3.59 -2.80
C ILE A 10 -13.42 3.00 -3.22
N THR A 11 -13.67 3.08 -4.51
CA THR A 11 -14.84 2.48 -5.15
C THR A 11 -14.39 1.33 -6.04
N ALA A 12 -15.15 0.25 -6.07
CA ALA A 12 -14.96 -0.85 -7.01
C ALA A 12 -16.16 -0.89 -7.95
N ASP A 13 -15.91 -1.12 -9.22
CA ASP A 13 -16.96 -1.36 -10.21
C ASP A 13 -17.41 -2.83 -10.22
N ASP A 14 -18.38 -3.16 -11.09
CA ASP A 14 -18.93 -4.52 -11.25
C ASP A 14 -17.87 -5.54 -11.73
N PHE A 15 -16.76 -5.08 -12.29
CA PHE A 15 -15.61 -5.89 -12.73
C PHE A 15 -14.51 -5.98 -11.66
N ASN A 16 -14.76 -5.42 -10.47
CA ASN A 16 -13.82 -5.36 -9.37
C ASN A 16 -12.55 -4.53 -9.67
N ASP A 17 -12.65 -3.57 -10.60
CA ASP A 17 -11.63 -2.56 -10.85
C ASP A 17 -11.78 -1.43 -9.84
N GLU A 18 -10.73 -1.21 -9.06
CA GLU A 18 -10.73 -0.21 -7.99
C GLU A 18 -10.37 1.18 -8.53
N SER A 19 -11.15 2.17 -8.13
CA SER A 19 -10.90 3.59 -8.42
C SER A 19 -10.82 4.40 -7.14
N CYS A 20 -10.04 5.47 -7.17
CA CYS A 20 -9.94 6.46 -6.11
C CYS A 20 -10.92 7.59 -6.40
N LEU A 21 -11.74 7.95 -5.42
CA LEU A 21 -12.62 9.12 -5.44
C LEU A 21 -12.09 10.17 -4.47
N PHE A 22 -11.82 11.36 -4.98
CA PHE A 22 -11.48 12.55 -4.21
C PHE A 22 -12.60 13.57 -4.33
N GLN A 23 -13.33 13.81 -3.23
CA GLN A 23 -14.36 14.83 -3.13
C GLN A 23 -13.72 16.11 -2.58
N CYS A 24 -13.48 17.07 -3.46
CA CYS A 24 -12.85 18.34 -3.12
C CYS A 24 -13.90 19.41 -2.85
N SER A 25 -13.87 20.02 -1.68
CA SER A 25 -14.84 21.03 -1.26
C SER A 25 -14.43 22.48 -1.52
N SER A 26 -13.21 22.74 -1.97
CA SER A 26 -12.71 24.12 -2.19
C SER A 26 -11.46 24.16 -3.05
N ALA A 27 -11.16 25.32 -3.64
CA ALA A 27 -9.88 25.56 -4.30
C ALA A 27 -8.69 25.31 -3.36
N GLY A 28 -7.61 24.73 -3.87
CA GLY A 28 -6.44 24.40 -3.05
C GLY A 28 -5.47 23.46 -3.71
N LEU A 29 -4.43 23.09 -2.95
CA LEU A 29 -3.41 22.14 -3.31
C LEU A 29 -3.57 20.88 -2.45
N TYR A 30 -3.83 19.72 -3.08
CA TYR A 30 -4.20 18.49 -2.39
C TYR A 30 -3.35 17.31 -2.84
N GLN A 31 -2.74 16.61 -1.88
CA GLN A 31 -1.92 15.41 -2.13
C GLN A 31 -2.66 14.16 -1.67
N CYS A 32 -2.78 13.20 -2.58
CA CYS A 32 -3.30 11.87 -2.26
C CYS A 32 -2.30 11.05 -1.45
N SER A 33 -2.71 10.56 -0.28
CA SER A 33 -1.88 9.71 0.60
C SER A 33 -1.60 8.31 0.03
N VAL A 34 -2.40 7.86 -0.96
CA VAL A 34 -2.29 6.52 -1.57
C VAL A 34 -1.38 6.51 -2.78
N THR A 35 -1.57 7.48 -3.70
CA THR A 35 -0.87 7.52 -4.98
C THR A 35 0.27 8.52 -5.03
N GLY A 36 0.29 9.47 -4.10
CA GLY A 36 1.23 10.60 -4.13
C GLY A 36 0.88 11.69 -5.15
N LEU A 37 -0.17 11.50 -5.98
CA LEU A 37 -0.63 12.55 -6.91
C LEU A 37 -0.99 13.82 -6.17
N VAL A 38 -0.66 14.98 -6.76
CA VAL A 38 -1.09 16.28 -6.24
C VAL A 38 -1.98 16.96 -7.26
N PHE A 39 -3.17 17.38 -6.81
CA PHE A 39 -4.15 18.12 -7.60
C PHE A 39 -4.17 19.59 -7.17
N VAL A 40 -4.06 20.51 -8.13
CA VAL A 40 -4.34 21.94 -7.92
C VAL A 40 -5.76 22.19 -8.37
N MET A 41 -6.63 22.41 -7.38
CA MET A 41 -8.06 22.62 -7.57
C MET A 41 -8.39 24.11 -7.66
N GLN A 42 -9.17 24.51 -8.69
CA GLN A 42 -9.66 25.88 -8.83
C GLN A 42 -10.99 26.10 -8.13
N ALA A 43 -11.79 25.05 -7.97
CA ALA A 43 -13.08 25.06 -7.32
C ALA A 43 -13.37 23.68 -6.70
N GLU A 44 -14.52 23.57 -6.06
CA GLU A 44 -15.06 22.30 -5.61
C GLU A 44 -15.33 21.35 -6.79
N ALA A 45 -15.00 20.07 -6.65
CA ALA A 45 -15.23 19.06 -7.67
C ALA A 45 -14.94 17.65 -7.14
N ASP A 46 -15.50 16.67 -7.83
CA ASP A 46 -15.17 15.26 -7.64
C ASP A 46 -14.15 14.83 -8.70
N VAL A 47 -13.03 14.24 -8.25
CA VAL A 47 -11.99 13.68 -9.10
C VAL A 47 -11.96 12.18 -8.91
N VAL A 48 -12.19 11.44 -10.00
CA VAL A 48 -12.08 9.97 -10.02
C VAL A 48 -10.80 9.61 -10.78
N TYR A 49 -9.98 8.75 -10.22
CA TYR A 49 -8.73 8.35 -10.86
C TYR A 49 -8.32 6.93 -10.46
N ARG A 50 -7.61 6.28 -11.36
CA ARG A 50 -7.05 4.93 -11.16
C ARG A 50 -5.78 4.75 -11.97
N THR A 51 -4.96 3.77 -11.62
CA THR A 51 -3.88 3.32 -12.49
C THR A 51 -4.43 2.43 -13.61
N VAL A 52 -3.82 2.52 -14.77
CA VAL A 52 -4.12 1.69 -15.93
C VAL A 52 -2.83 1.19 -16.56
N PRO A 53 -2.84 0.02 -17.24
CA PRO A 53 -1.63 -0.49 -17.90
C PRO A 53 -1.14 0.41 -19.02
N TRP A 54 0.19 0.50 -19.17
CA TRP A 54 0.81 1.16 -20.29
C TRP A 54 0.65 0.37 -21.60
N ASN A 55 0.30 1.03 -22.67
CA ASN A 55 0.45 0.46 -24.01
C ASN A 55 1.92 0.60 -24.48
N ARG A 56 2.74 -0.42 -24.18
CA ARG A 56 4.18 -0.44 -24.48
C ARG A 56 4.47 -0.29 -25.98
N ARG A 57 3.62 -0.85 -26.86
CA ARG A 57 3.78 -0.71 -28.29
C ARG A 57 3.59 0.73 -28.75
N LEU A 58 2.63 1.42 -28.17
CA LEU A 58 2.36 2.81 -28.49
C LEU A 58 3.49 3.73 -27.98
N LEU A 59 4.03 3.47 -26.78
CA LEU A 59 5.19 4.19 -26.24
C LEU A 59 6.43 4.01 -27.12
N ALA A 60 6.73 2.79 -27.57
CA ALA A 60 7.88 2.48 -28.42
C ALA A 60 7.82 3.22 -29.76
N GLN A 61 6.62 3.47 -30.33
CA GLN A 61 6.48 4.28 -31.55
C GLN A 61 6.93 5.75 -31.37
N HIS A 62 6.92 6.23 -30.11
CA HIS A 62 7.38 7.56 -29.73
C HIS A 62 8.78 7.55 -29.10
N HIS A 63 9.50 6.42 -29.16
CA HIS A 63 10.80 6.22 -28.50
C HIS A 63 10.79 6.57 -27.01
N LYS A 64 9.69 6.25 -26.32
CA LYS A 64 9.48 6.52 -24.91
C LYS A 64 9.32 5.24 -24.10
N LYS A 65 9.76 5.30 -22.85
CA LYS A 65 9.53 4.27 -21.84
C LYS A 65 8.87 4.89 -20.60
N PRO A 66 8.13 4.10 -19.81
CA PRO A 66 7.52 4.58 -18.56
C PRO A 66 8.57 5.05 -17.54
N ALA A 67 8.27 6.15 -16.86
CA ALA A 67 8.99 6.64 -15.69
C ALA A 67 8.06 6.83 -14.49
N GLY A 68 6.85 6.25 -14.56
CA GLY A 68 5.83 6.25 -13.52
C GLY A 68 4.59 5.46 -13.94
N PRO A 69 3.64 5.27 -13.01
CA PRO A 69 2.32 4.72 -13.33
C PRO A 69 1.57 5.62 -14.32
N LEU A 70 0.72 5.01 -15.15
CA LEU A 70 -0.27 5.73 -15.96
C LEU A 70 -1.55 5.87 -15.15
N PHE A 71 -2.02 7.11 -14.96
CA PHE A 71 -3.24 7.43 -14.24
C PHE A 71 -4.34 7.86 -15.21
N ASP A 72 -5.44 7.12 -15.28
CA ASP A 72 -6.69 7.57 -15.90
C ASP A 72 -7.42 8.48 -14.91
N ILE A 73 -7.63 9.75 -15.28
CA ILE A 73 -8.18 10.80 -14.40
C ILE A 73 -9.42 11.38 -15.04
N LYS A 74 -10.49 11.53 -14.25
CA LYS A 74 -11.77 12.12 -14.66
C LYS A 74 -12.22 13.18 -13.66
N CYS A 75 -12.64 14.34 -14.17
CA CYS A 75 -13.23 15.41 -13.38
C CYS A 75 -14.29 16.12 -14.25
N GLN A 76 -15.57 15.87 -13.98
CA GLN A 76 -16.67 16.41 -14.79
C GLN A 76 -16.73 17.93 -14.72
N GLN A 77 -16.40 18.52 -13.58
CA GLN A 77 -16.42 19.98 -13.35
C GLN A 77 -15.21 20.70 -13.92
N GLN A 78 -14.22 19.97 -14.46
CA GLN A 78 -12.97 20.51 -15.04
C GLN A 78 -12.22 21.46 -14.10
N SER A 79 -12.30 21.24 -12.79
CA SER A 79 -11.76 22.13 -11.77
C SER A 79 -10.29 21.87 -11.41
N VAL A 80 -9.65 20.86 -11.99
CA VAL A 80 -8.20 20.61 -11.83
C VAL A 80 -7.45 21.39 -12.90
N CYS A 81 -6.59 22.31 -12.52
CA CYS A 81 -5.80 23.10 -13.47
C CYS A 81 -4.35 22.66 -13.57
N GLN A 82 -3.83 21.99 -12.54
CA GLN A 82 -2.46 21.50 -12.54
C GLN A 82 -2.40 20.14 -11.84
N LEU A 83 -1.56 19.25 -12.39
CA LEU A 83 -1.32 17.92 -11.87
C LEU A 83 0.17 17.75 -11.56
N HIS A 84 0.50 17.19 -10.39
CA HIS A 84 1.85 16.80 -10.05
C HIS A 84 1.92 15.27 -9.97
N LEU A 85 2.74 14.67 -10.84
CA LEU A 85 2.94 13.24 -10.92
C LEU A 85 4.21 12.84 -10.17
N PRO A 86 4.16 11.90 -9.23
CA PRO A 86 5.33 11.48 -8.48
C PRO A 86 6.33 10.76 -9.38
N HIS A 87 7.64 11.00 -9.19
CA HIS A 87 8.72 10.30 -9.85
C HIS A 87 9.74 9.72 -8.86
N CYS A 88 10.55 8.78 -9.31
CA CYS A 88 11.58 8.12 -8.50
C CYS A 88 13.01 8.52 -8.87
N GLU A 89 13.19 9.39 -9.85
CA GLU A 89 14.51 9.79 -10.35
C GLU A 89 15.34 10.51 -9.25
N VAL A 90 16.63 10.24 -9.22
CA VAL A 90 17.59 10.96 -8.38
C VAL A 90 18.11 12.14 -9.18
N ILE A 91 17.49 13.29 -9.00
CA ILE A 91 17.85 14.51 -9.74
C ILE A 91 19.10 15.12 -9.11
N SER A 92 20.21 15.17 -9.86
CA SER A 92 21.36 15.99 -9.54
C SER A 92 21.09 17.46 -9.95
N THR A 93 21.76 18.41 -9.32
CA THR A 93 21.62 19.84 -9.59
C THR A 93 21.76 20.15 -11.10
N GLY A 94 20.65 20.52 -11.74
CA GLY A 94 20.57 20.82 -13.18
C GLY A 94 20.09 19.66 -14.07
N GLY A 95 19.87 18.45 -13.54
CA GLY A 95 19.32 17.30 -14.25
C GLY A 95 17.82 17.16 -14.01
N GLY A 96 17.10 16.54 -14.92
CA GLY A 96 15.66 16.29 -14.81
C GLY A 96 14.91 16.68 -16.09
N GLN A 97 15.56 17.36 -17.02
CA GLN A 97 15.00 17.78 -18.30
C GLN A 97 14.63 16.61 -19.22
N PHE A 98 15.02 15.37 -18.87
CA PHE A 98 14.70 14.15 -19.61
C PHE A 98 13.31 13.58 -19.27
N LEU A 99 12.67 14.04 -18.19
CA LEU A 99 11.32 13.62 -17.83
C LEU A 99 10.27 14.43 -18.62
N GLN A 100 9.32 13.73 -19.19
CA GLN A 100 8.13 14.28 -19.84
C GLN A 100 6.89 13.62 -19.26
N VAL A 101 5.70 14.13 -19.60
CA VAL A 101 4.43 13.49 -19.26
C VAL A 101 3.74 13.08 -20.55
N ALA A 102 3.40 11.80 -20.66
CA ALA A 102 2.53 11.32 -21.71
C ALA A 102 1.07 11.60 -21.32
N HIS A 103 0.35 12.27 -22.20
CA HIS A 103 -1.09 12.41 -22.20
C HIS A 103 -1.66 11.38 -23.17
N VAL A 104 -2.36 10.40 -22.65
CA VAL A 104 -2.91 9.27 -23.41
C VAL A 104 -4.41 9.44 -23.54
N ASN A 105 -4.91 9.54 -24.74
CA ASN A 105 -6.33 9.66 -25.06
C ASN A 105 -6.71 8.73 -26.23
N ASP A 106 -7.95 8.81 -26.71
CA ASP A 106 -8.45 7.99 -27.82
C ASP A 106 -7.74 8.26 -29.16
N GLU A 107 -7.09 9.41 -29.30
CA GLU A 107 -6.35 9.81 -30.50
C GLU A 107 -4.89 9.32 -30.51
N GLY A 108 -4.37 8.91 -29.33
CA GLY A 108 -3.01 8.39 -29.18
C GLY A 108 -2.26 8.91 -27.95
N ILE A 109 -0.97 9.21 -28.11
CA ILE A 109 -0.10 9.76 -27.06
C ILE A 109 0.44 11.11 -27.50
N GLU A 110 0.29 12.11 -26.64
CA GLU A 110 0.96 13.41 -26.74
C GLU A 110 1.99 13.53 -25.60
N CYS A 111 3.23 13.91 -25.92
CA CYS A 111 4.26 14.17 -24.91
C CYS A 111 4.25 15.64 -24.50
N ILE A 112 3.95 15.88 -23.23
CA ILE A 112 3.90 17.24 -22.65
C ILE A 112 5.22 17.54 -21.97
N THR A 113 5.82 18.69 -22.31
CA THR A 113 6.97 19.22 -21.58
C THR A 113 6.51 19.76 -20.22
N PRO A 114 7.13 19.33 -19.10
CA PRO A 114 6.76 19.78 -17.79
C PRO A 114 6.92 21.29 -17.60
N HIS A 115 6.01 21.89 -16.83
CA HIS A 115 6.15 23.25 -16.34
C HIS A 115 7.31 23.35 -15.33
N GLN A 116 7.43 22.33 -14.47
CA GLN A 116 8.48 22.23 -13.47
C GLN A 116 8.73 20.78 -13.12
N ILE A 117 9.98 20.44 -12.77
CA ILE A 117 10.34 19.17 -12.15
C ILE A 117 10.95 19.49 -10.80
N THR A 118 10.35 18.93 -9.73
CA THR A 118 10.82 19.05 -8.35
C THR A 118 11.63 17.81 -7.96
N GLU A 119 12.11 17.69 -6.73
CA GLU A 119 12.79 16.48 -6.25
C GLU A 119 11.91 15.22 -6.22
N SER A 120 10.59 15.37 -6.29
CA SER A 120 9.63 14.27 -6.11
C SER A 120 8.51 14.22 -7.13
N HIS A 121 8.24 15.31 -7.85
CA HIS A 121 7.11 15.41 -8.77
C HIS A 121 7.45 16.12 -10.07
N VAL A 122 6.83 15.65 -11.15
CA VAL A 122 6.73 16.34 -12.43
C VAL A 122 5.43 17.12 -12.44
N VAL A 123 5.49 18.43 -12.72
CA VAL A 123 4.37 19.38 -12.68
C VAL A 123 3.94 19.76 -14.07
N ILE A 124 2.66 19.56 -14.40
CA ILE A 124 2.06 19.95 -15.65
C ILE A 124 0.76 20.75 -15.44
N ASN A 125 0.47 21.68 -16.34
CA ASN A 125 -0.86 22.25 -16.48
C ASN A 125 -1.70 21.33 -17.34
N ILE A 126 -2.94 21.09 -16.96
CA ILE A 126 -3.88 20.22 -17.70
C ILE A 126 -5.09 21.00 -18.15
N THR A 127 -5.60 20.67 -19.34
CA THR A 127 -6.83 21.27 -19.94
C THR A 127 -7.87 20.21 -20.27
N GLY A 128 -7.54 18.94 -20.09
CA GLY A 128 -8.40 17.78 -20.36
C GLY A 128 -8.20 16.68 -19.35
N PHE A 129 -9.03 15.66 -19.41
CA PHE A 129 -9.03 14.52 -18.49
C PHE A 129 -8.97 13.22 -19.26
N SER A 130 -7.92 12.45 -19.03
CA SER A 130 -7.66 11.14 -19.65
C SER A 130 -6.47 10.49 -18.94
N GLY A 131 -5.63 9.72 -19.63
CA GLY A 131 -4.43 9.10 -19.10
C GLY A 131 -3.26 10.08 -18.99
N TYR A 132 -2.63 10.17 -17.79
CA TYR A 132 -1.40 10.93 -17.55
C TYR A 132 -0.37 10.07 -16.84
N GLY A 133 0.86 10.03 -17.36
CA GLY A 133 1.96 9.31 -16.71
C GLY A 133 3.32 9.85 -17.12
N ASN A 134 4.29 9.74 -16.21
CA ASN A 134 5.66 10.15 -16.50
C ASN A 134 6.30 9.18 -17.51
N VAL A 135 7.03 9.75 -18.47
CA VAL A 135 7.82 9.04 -19.48
C VAL A 135 9.20 9.66 -19.63
N LYS A 136 10.13 8.89 -20.15
CA LYS A 136 11.47 9.34 -20.56
C LYS A 136 11.89 8.67 -21.87
N ASP A 137 12.93 9.17 -22.52
CA ASP A 137 13.44 8.57 -23.75
C ASP A 137 13.99 7.16 -23.49
N GLU A 138 13.82 6.24 -24.44
CA GLU A 138 14.32 4.85 -24.33
C GLU A 138 15.83 4.79 -24.10
N ASP A 139 16.58 5.73 -24.71
CA ASP A 139 18.03 5.88 -24.63
C ASP A 139 18.50 6.77 -23.48
N SER A 140 17.59 7.18 -22.59
CA SER A 140 17.95 7.96 -21.38
C SER A 140 19.06 7.25 -20.59
N PRO A 141 20.04 8.01 -20.05
CA PRO A 141 21.10 7.44 -19.23
C PRO A 141 20.55 6.58 -18.08
N PRO A 142 21.20 5.45 -17.75
CA PRO A 142 20.77 4.57 -16.67
C PRO A 142 21.15 5.13 -15.29
N ASP A 143 20.76 6.38 -15.04
CA ASP A 143 20.99 7.02 -13.74
C ASP A 143 20.24 6.27 -12.62
N PRO A 144 20.77 6.27 -11.38
CA PRO A 144 20.14 5.56 -10.28
C PRO A 144 18.78 6.15 -9.96
N VAL A 145 17.81 5.28 -9.71
CA VAL A 145 16.47 5.68 -9.26
C VAL A 145 16.24 5.25 -7.79
N ARG A 146 15.34 5.95 -7.12
CA ARG A 146 14.82 5.49 -5.83
C ARG A 146 13.96 4.27 -6.07
N ALA A 147 14.25 3.19 -5.36
CA ALA A 147 13.59 1.89 -5.53
C ALA A 147 13.08 1.33 -4.20
N LEU A 148 12.28 0.29 -4.30
CA LEU A 148 11.69 -0.45 -3.19
C LEU A 148 12.07 -1.93 -3.30
N VAL A 149 12.42 -2.54 -2.18
CA VAL A 149 12.49 -3.99 -2.01
C VAL A 149 11.25 -4.43 -1.22
N LEU A 150 10.28 -5.02 -1.90
CA LEU A 150 9.03 -5.48 -1.29
C LEU A 150 9.04 -6.99 -1.09
N LEU A 151 8.54 -7.43 0.06
CA LEU A 151 8.58 -8.82 0.48
C LEU A 151 7.17 -9.38 0.66
N PHE A 152 6.93 -10.54 0.03
CA PHE A 152 5.65 -11.26 0.15
C PHE A 152 5.94 -12.71 0.58
N TYR A 153 5.44 -13.07 1.74
CA TYR A 153 5.65 -14.38 2.34
C TYR A 153 4.43 -15.26 2.19
N LYS A 154 4.62 -16.43 1.60
CA LYS A 154 3.63 -17.51 1.54
C LYS A 154 4.00 -18.58 2.56
N PRO A 155 3.26 -18.67 3.68
CA PRO A 155 3.52 -19.67 4.71
C PRO A 155 3.24 -21.08 4.17
N PRO A 156 3.87 -22.12 4.74
CA PRO A 156 3.54 -23.50 4.39
C PRO A 156 2.12 -23.82 4.79
N VAL A 157 1.45 -24.64 3.98
CA VAL A 157 0.09 -25.12 4.27
C VAL A 157 0.15 -26.23 5.32
N ASP A 158 1.18 -27.06 5.26
CA ASP A 158 1.52 -28.12 6.21
C ASP A 158 2.87 -27.79 6.87
N PRO A 159 3.08 -28.06 8.18
CA PRO A 159 4.37 -27.82 8.86
C PRO A 159 5.59 -28.46 8.21
N ASP A 160 5.39 -29.55 7.47
CA ASP A 160 6.46 -30.26 6.77
C ASP A 160 6.71 -29.76 5.33
N LEU A 161 5.93 -28.76 4.87
CA LEU A 161 6.05 -28.23 3.53
C LEU A 161 6.87 -26.94 3.47
N THR A 162 7.41 -26.70 2.28
CA THR A 162 8.21 -25.55 1.91
C THR A 162 7.40 -24.25 1.98
N SER A 163 7.99 -23.17 2.49
CA SER A 163 7.46 -21.81 2.41
C SER A 163 8.24 -20.97 1.40
N PHE A 164 7.62 -19.91 0.92
CA PHE A 164 8.19 -19.06 -0.12
C PHE A 164 8.18 -17.59 0.32
N LEU A 165 9.26 -16.89 -0.02
CA LEU A 165 9.37 -15.46 0.15
C LEU A 165 9.68 -14.82 -1.21
N SER A 166 8.69 -14.16 -1.80
CA SER A 166 8.82 -13.42 -3.04
C SER A 166 9.43 -12.04 -2.77
N VAL A 167 10.46 -11.67 -3.51
CA VAL A 167 11.17 -10.39 -3.40
C VAL A 167 10.99 -9.62 -4.69
N LEU A 168 10.39 -8.44 -4.61
CA LEU A 168 10.16 -7.56 -5.75
C LEU A 168 11.08 -6.35 -5.65
N LEU A 169 11.80 -6.07 -6.73
CA LEU A 169 12.53 -4.81 -6.93
C LEU A 169 11.66 -3.91 -7.80
N LEU A 170 11.17 -2.81 -7.26
CA LEU A 170 10.25 -1.91 -7.95
C LEU A 170 10.70 -0.46 -7.85
N PRO A 171 10.36 0.41 -8.85
CA PRO A 171 10.52 1.86 -8.72
C PRO A 171 9.74 2.41 -7.51
N LYS A 172 10.29 3.41 -6.82
CA LYS A 172 9.68 3.95 -5.59
C LYS A 172 8.30 4.57 -5.81
N ASN A 173 8.01 5.06 -7.00
CA ASN A 173 6.76 5.73 -7.34
C ASN A 173 5.65 4.78 -7.83
N VAL A 174 5.79 3.47 -7.69
CA VAL A 174 4.67 2.53 -7.84
C VAL A 174 3.59 2.82 -6.78
N VAL A 175 2.35 2.58 -7.12
CA VAL A 175 1.25 2.64 -6.15
C VAL A 175 1.24 1.36 -5.34
N LEU A 176 1.73 1.41 -4.10
CA LEU A 176 1.88 0.21 -3.25
C LEU A 176 0.57 -0.57 -3.10
N ARG A 177 -0.56 0.13 -3.04
CA ARG A 177 -1.88 -0.50 -2.98
C ARG A 177 -2.14 -1.41 -4.18
N ASP A 178 -1.80 -0.96 -5.39
CA ASP A 178 -2.01 -1.73 -6.61
C ASP A 178 -1.09 -2.95 -6.66
N VAL A 179 0.15 -2.80 -6.16
CA VAL A 179 1.07 -3.95 -5.96
C VAL A 179 0.42 -4.98 -5.05
N LEU A 180 -0.09 -4.57 -3.88
CA LEU A 180 -0.74 -5.46 -2.91
C LEU A 180 -2.00 -6.13 -3.49
N HIS A 181 -2.83 -5.36 -4.20
CA HIS A 181 -4.05 -5.87 -4.84
C HIS A 181 -3.72 -6.90 -5.93
N THR A 182 -2.79 -6.58 -6.82
CA THR A 182 -2.37 -7.46 -7.92
C THR A 182 -1.75 -8.75 -7.37
N ARG A 183 -0.86 -8.66 -6.39
CA ARG A 183 -0.26 -9.83 -5.75
C ARG A 183 -1.32 -10.72 -5.09
N LYS A 184 -2.26 -10.13 -4.38
CA LYS A 184 -3.38 -10.87 -3.78
C LYS A 184 -4.26 -11.57 -4.83
N LYS A 185 -4.52 -10.92 -5.97
CA LYS A 185 -5.32 -11.49 -7.08
C LYS A 185 -4.58 -12.65 -7.76
N LEU A 186 -3.25 -12.54 -7.95
CA LEU A 186 -2.44 -13.54 -8.66
C LEU A 186 -2.11 -14.77 -7.80
N VAL A 187 -1.76 -14.58 -6.54
CA VAL A 187 -1.18 -15.65 -5.69
C VAL A 187 -2.08 -16.01 -4.50
N GLY A 188 -2.94 -15.09 -4.05
CA GLY A 188 -3.95 -15.29 -3.00
C GLY A 188 -3.38 -15.27 -1.59
N ASP A 189 -2.63 -16.30 -1.20
CA ASP A 189 -2.24 -16.58 0.20
C ASP A 189 -0.93 -15.91 0.63
N GLU A 190 -0.36 -15.03 -0.17
CA GLU A 190 0.84 -14.27 0.20
C GLU A 190 0.51 -13.17 1.20
N ARG A 191 1.42 -13.00 2.16
CA ARG A 191 1.37 -11.92 3.15
C ARG A 191 2.48 -10.92 2.88
N TYR A 192 2.13 -9.65 2.69
CA TYR A 192 3.10 -8.57 2.67
C TYR A 192 3.83 -8.46 4.02
N ILE A 193 5.18 -8.40 3.98
CA ILE A 193 6.01 -8.15 5.15
C ILE A 193 6.45 -6.70 5.11
N GLU A 194 5.93 -5.89 6.03
CA GLU A 194 6.34 -4.51 6.18
C GLU A 194 7.77 -4.43 6.71
N THR A 195 8.65 -3.82 5.92
CA THR A 195 10.04 -3.54 6.27
C THR A 195 10.39 -2.11 5.86
N SER A 196 11.65 -1.68 6.08
CA SER A 196 12.17 -0.46 5.46
C SER A 196 12.63 -0.78 4.02
N PRO A 197 11.79 -0.54 2.99
CA PRO A 197 12.01 -1.08 1.66
C PRO A 197 12.95 -0.22 0.80
N HIS A 198 13.28 1.01 1.23
CA HIS A 198 13.93 2.01 0.39
C HIS A 198 15.40 1.70 0.10
N CYS A 199 15.77 1.78 -1.17
CA CYS A 199 17.14 1.71 -1.68
C CYS A 199 17.29 2.61 -2.92
N LYS A 200 18.47 2.59 -3.54
CA LYS A 200 18.75 3.18 -4.86
C LYS A 200 19.28 2.08 -5.76
N LEU A 201 18.68 1.93 -6.92
CA LEU A 201 19.08 0.93 -7.90
C LEU A 201 19.33 1.60 -9.26
N HIS A 202 20.27 1.04 -10.02
CA HIS A 202 20.56 1.47 -11.38
C HIS A 202 19.73 0.61 -12.36
N PRO A 203 19.04 1.22 -13.31
CA PRO A 203 18.35 0.50 -14.38
C PRO A 203 19.30 -0.42 -15.15
N LYS A 204 18.82 -1.61 -15.52
CA LYS A 204 19.58 -2.64 -16.24
C LYS A 204 20.82 -3.14 -15.52
N GLN A 205 21.01 -2.78 -14.25
CA GLN A 205 22.09 -3.33 -13.41
C GLN A 205 21.63 -4.67 -12.82
N VAL A 206 22.55 -5.60 -12.73
CA VAL A 206 22.35 -6.93 -12.12
C VAL A 206 22.62 -6.87 -10.63
N TYR A 207 21.72 -7.42 -9.85
CA TYR A 207 21.80 -7.51 -8.38
C TYR A 207 21.75 -8.97 -7.94
N THR A 208 22.54 -9.30 -6.94
CA THR A 208 22.57 -10.62 -6.30
C THR A 208 21.82 -10.55 -4.97
N LEU A 209 20.91 -11.47 -4.73
CA LEU A 209 20.26 -11.63 -3.44
C LEU A 209 20.89 -12.79 -2.65
N SER A 210 21.35 -12.51 -1.44
CA SER A 210 21.81 -13.51 -0.49
C SER A 210 20.94 -13.56 0.76
N ALA A 211 20.85 -14.73 1.37
CA ALA A 211 20.06 -14.98 2.57
C ALA A 211 20.88 -15.77 3.59
N VAL A 212 20.79 -15.38 4.87
CA VAL A 212 21.48 -16.05 5.98
C VAL A 212 20.45 -16.61 6.96
N PRO A 213 20.56 -17.86 7.38
CA PRO A 213 21.68 -18.78 7.19
C PRO A 213 21.81 -19.30 5.76
N GLU A 214 23.07 -19.44 5.31
CA GLU A 214 23.43 -20.11 4.07
C GLU A 214 23.54 -21.60 4.35
N ASP A 215 22.43 -22.31 4.35
CA ASP A 215 22.38 -23.76 4.47
C ASP A 215 21.44 -24.34 3.39
N ASP A 216 21.48 -25.65 3.21
CA ASP A 216 20.68 -26.35 2.20
C ASP A 216 19.15 -26.14 2.38
N SER A 217 18.72 -25.54 3.47
CA SER A 217 17.30 -25.26 3.74
C SER A 217 16.83 -23.89 3.24
N VAL A 218 17.74 -23.07 2.70
CA VAL A 218 17.43 -21.75 2.16
C VAL A 218 17.99 -21.64 0.74
N LEU A 219 17.12 -21.58 -0.24
CA LEU A 219 17.49 -21.48 -1.64
C LEU A 219 16.95 -20.17 -2.23
N VAL A 220 17.83 -19.38 -2.85
CA VAL A 220 17.47 -18.15 -3.58
C VAL A 220 17.45 -18.41 -5.08
N GLN A 221 16.35 -18.10 -5.76
CA GLN A 221 16.17 -18.31 -7.19
C GLN A 221 15.48 -17.12 -7.86
N PRO A 222 16.04 -16.59 -8.98
CA PRO A 222 17.42 -16.78 -9.40
C PRO A 222 18.38 -16.18 -8.37
N THR A 223 19.69 -16.46 -8.47
CA THR A 223 20.72 -15.81 -7.62
C THR A 223 20.90 -14.34 -8.00
N ASP A 224 20.73 -14.05 -9.28
CA ASP A 224 20.94 -12.73 -9.88
C ASP A 224 19.71 -12.29 -10.65
N ALA A 225 19.36 -11.01 -10.57
CA ALA A 225 18.29 -10.41 -11.34
C ALA A 225 18.65 -8.99 -11.77
N GLU A 226 18.27 -8.63 -12.99
CA GLU A 226 18.36 -7.27 -13.49
C GLU A 226 17.23 -6.42 -12.89
N PHE A 227 17.53 -5.17 -12.53
CA PHE A 227 16.49 -4.24 -12.07
C PHE A 227 15.76 -3.64 -13.26
N ASP A 228 14.45 -3.96 -13.36
CA ASP A 228 13.53 -3.38 -14.32
C ASP A 228 12.87 -2.11 -13.76
N GLU A 229 13.30 -0.95 -14.23
CA GLU A 229 12.74 0.36 -13.85
C GLU A 229 11.37 0.65 -14.45
N GLU A 230 10.90 -0.16 -15.39
CA GLU A 230 9.65 0.03 -16.12
C GLU A 230 8.50 -0.80 -15.54
N SER A 231 8.69 -1.47 -14.42
CA SER A 231 7.72 -2.37 -13.80
C SER A 231 6.63 -1.63 -13.02
N TYR A 232 5.65 -1.05 -13.75
CA TYR A 232 4.54 -0.30 -13.19
C TYR A 232 3.17 -0.99 -13.26
N ASP A 233 3.07 -2.09 -13.99
CA ASP A 233 1.82 -2.81 -14.26
C ASP A 233 1.92 -4.33 -14.06
N ASN A 234 3.16 -4.87 -14.04
CA ASN A 234 3.45 -6.28 -13.83
C ASN A 234 4.35 -6.44 -12.59
N TYR A 235 3.78 -6.85 -11.48
CA TYR A 235 4.50 -6.95 -10.21
C TYR A 235 4.99 -8.39 -9.97
N PHE A 236 5.83 -8.90 -10.90
CA PHE A 236 6.48 -10.21 -10.75
C PHE A 236 7.67 -10.13 -9.78
N PRO A 237 7.92 -11.20 -9.01
CA PRO A 237 9.11 -11.26 -8.17
C PRO A 237 10.39 -11.25 -8.99
N SER A 238 11.37 -10.43 -8.57
CA SER A 238 12.75 -10.50 -9.08
C SER A 238 13.47 -11.71 -8.54
N PHE A 239 13.14 -12.12 -7.28
CA PHE A 239 13.69 -13.30 -6.63
C PHE A 239 12.61 -14.05 -5.87
N GLN A 240 12.81 -15.36 -5.72
CA GLN A 240 12.05 -16.21 -4.81
C GLN A 240 13.03 -16.90 -3.86
N VAL A 241 12.80 -16.74 -2.56
CA VAL A 241 13.54 -17.46 -1.52
C VAL A 241 12.68 -18.64 -1.07
N ILE A 242 13.20 -19.85 -1.24
CA ILE A 242 12.56 -21.10 -0.88
C ILE A 242 13.10 -21.51 0.49
N LEU A 243 12.21 -21.81 1.42
CA LEU A 243 12.54 -22.15 2.79
C LEU A 243 11.99 -23.54 3.10
N GLU A 244 12.88 -24.53 3.22
CA GLU A 244 12.51 -25.92 3.49
C GLU A 244 12.31 -26.23 4.97
N LYS A 245 12.53 -25.23 5.83
CA LYS A 245 12.31 -25.30 7.28
C LYS A 245 11.54 -24.10 7.76
N ILE A 246 10.79 -24.28 8.83
CA ILE A 246 10.09 -23.18 9.50
C ILE A 246 11.13 -22.28 10.19
N MET A 247 11.35 -21.12 9.64
CA MET A 247 12.26 -20.11 10.16
C MET A 247 11.49 -18.95 10.79
N LYS A 248 12.01 -18.43 11.91
CA LYS A 248 11.44 -17.23 12.55
C LYS A 248 11.96 -15.95 11.92
N THR A 249 13.22 -15.95 11.55
CA THR A 249 13.92 -14.80 10.98
C THR A 249 14.91 -15.23 9.92
N ILE A 250 15.13 -14.36 8.96
CA ILE A 250 16.13 -14.50 7.91
C ILE A 250 16.81 -13.15 7.69
N MET A 251 18.12 -13.12 7.55
CA MET A 251 18.85 -11.93 7.12
C MET A 251 18.95 -11.95 5.60
N MET A 252 18.52 -10.89 4.95
CA MET A 252 18.57 -10.76 3.49
C MET A 252 19.46 -9.59 3.11
N THR A 253 20.28 -9.78 2.10
CA THR A 253 21.19 -8.76 1.58
C THR A 253 21.08 -8.69 0.06
N LEU A 254 20.81 -7.51 -0.47
CA LEU A 254 20.85 -7.22 -1.90
C LEU A 254 22.15 -6.50 -2.21
N THR A 255 22.95 -7.08 -3.11
CA THR A 255 24.28 -6.61 -3.46
C THR A 255 24.32 -6.27 -4.95
N ASP A 256 24.95 -5.16 -5.29
CA ASP A 256 25.28 -4.83 -6.68
C ASP A 256 26.37 -5.81 -7.16
N SER A 257 26.05 -6.59 -8.19
CA SER A 257 26.94 -7.65 -8.70
C SER A 257 28.24 -7.09 -9.30
N THR A 258 28.25 -5.82 -9.74
CA THR A 258 29.43 -5.19 -10.34
C THR A 258 30.39 -4.64 -9.29
N SER A 259 29.86 -3.91 -8.30
CA SER A 259 30.66 -3.22 -7.28
C SER A 259 30.82 -4.03 -5.99
N SER A 260 30.09 -5.14 -5.85
CA SER A 260 30.00 -5.91 -4.61
C SER A 260 29.54 -5.08 -3.40
N HIS A 261 28.84 -3.96 -3.65
CA HIS A 261 28.33 -3.08 -2.61
C HIS A 261 26.92 -3.48 -2.18
N ASN A 262 26.70 -3.58 -0.87
CA ASN A 262 25.36 -3.86 -0.33
C ASN A 262 24.47 -2.63 -0.48
N VAL A 263 23.44 -2.73 -1.32
CA VAL A 263 22.47 -1.63 -1.57
C VAL A 263 21.28 -1.68 -0.62
N TRP A 264 20.98 -2.86 -0.07
CA TRP A 264 19.93 -3.05 0.92
C TRP A 264 20.20 -4.29 1.77
N GLN A 265 19.97 -4.20 3.08
CA GLN A 265 20.13 -5.34 4.00
C GLN A 265 19.11 -5.21 5.12
N ARG A 266 18.40 -6.30 5.41
CA ARG A 266 17.38 -6.35 6.48
C ARG A 266 17.27 -7.73 7.11
N GLN A 267 17.03 -7.74 8.41
CA GLN A 267 16.55 -8.92 9.11
C GLN A 267 15.03 -8.96 8.97
N VAL A 268 14.51 -10.04 8.39
CA VAL A 268 13.11 -10.24 8.07
C VAL A 268 12.50 -11.25 9.03
N TYR A 269 11.37 -10.92 9.62
CA TYR A 269 10.63 -11.77 10.55
C TYR A 269 9.54 -12.54 9.79
N LEU A 270 9.75 -13.85 9.63
CA LEU A 270 8.85 -14.76 8.88
C LEU A 270 7.79 -15.40 9.76
N SER A 271 8.02 -15.46 11.08
CA SER A 271 7.01 -15.96 12.00
C SER A 271 5.72 -15.18 11.76
N SER A 272 4.59 -15.88 11.71
CA SER A 272 3.25 -15.30 11.61
C SER A 272 2.92 -14.47 12.86
N SER A 273 3.54 -13.32 13.01
CA SER A 273 2.92 -12.15 13.58
C SER A 273 2.07 -11.45 12.51
N GLY A 274 1.48 -12.23 11.66
CA GLY A 274 0.37 -11.86 10.84
C GLY A 274 -0.91 -12.25 11.53
N VAL A 275 -1.44 -11.46 12.08
CA VAL A 275 -1.98 -10.80 13.23
C VAL A 275 -0.80 -10.70 14.18
N LYS A 276 -0.37 -9.52 14.60
CA LYS A 276 0.09 -9.40 15.97
C LYS A 276 -0.98 -10.18 16.71
N LYS A 277 -0.78 -11.49 17.03
CA LYS A 277 -1.28 -11.97 18.30
C LYS A 277 -0.79 -10.83 19.15
N CYS A 278 -1.71 -10.02 19.58
CA CYS A 278 -1.47 -9.24 20.76
C CYS A 278 -1.13 -10.31 21.77
N ARG A 279 0.12 -10.83 21.71
CA ARG A 279 0.77 -11.46 22.81
C ARG A 279 0.82 -10.28 23.75
N GLY A 280 -0.31 -10.14 24.42
CA GLY A 280 -0.28 -9.53 25.68
C GLY A 280 0.96 -10.12 26.31
N GLN A 281 1.98 -9.34 26.53
CA GLN A 281 2.70 -9.46 27.78
C GLN A 281 1.60 -9.87 28.74
N LYS A 282 1.76 -11.07 29.36
CA LYS A 282 0.80 -11.57 30.36
C LYS A 282 0.24 -10.36 31.06
N PRO A 283 -1.07 -10.12 31.08
CA PRO A 283 -1.66 -8.85 31.52
C PRO A 283 -1.63 -8.80 33.04
N LEU A 284 -0.46 -8.57 33.58
CA LEU A 284 -0.30 -8.27 34.97
C LEU A 284 -0.22 -6.75 35.14
N ASN A 285 -1.23 -5.97 34.76
CA ASN A 285 -1.49 -4.58 35.16
C ASN A 285 -1.87 -3.58 34.04
N LEU A 286 -2.29 -4.03 32.82
CA LEU A 286 -2.87 -3.09 31.86
C LEU A 286 -4.36 -2.89 32.14
N SER A 287 -4.80 -1.64 32.16
CA SER A 287 -6.21 -1.30 32.28
C SER A 287 -7.04 -1.85 31.11
N PRO A 288 -8.35 -2.14 31.28
CA PRO A 288 -9.23 -2.57 30.19
C PRO A 288 -9.18 -1.64 28.95
N ASN A 289 -9.11 -0.35 29.16
CA ASN A 289 -9.02 0.63 28.08
C ASN A 289 -7.68 0.56 27.33
N ASP A 290 -6.56 0.35 28.01
CA ASP A 290 -5.25 0.16 27.40
C ASP A 290 -5.21 -1.14 26.60
N ARG A 291 -5.83 -2.20 27.11
CA ARG A 291 -5.97 -3.46 26.37
C ARG A 291 -6.75 -3.28 25.08
N LEU A 292 -7.88 -2.56 25.14
CA LEU A 292 -8.69 -2.24 23.95
C LEU A 292 -7.93 -1.35 22.97
N PHE A 293 -7.14 -0.39 23.46
CA PHE A 293 -6.30 0.44 22.60
C PHE A 293 -5.30 -0.38 21.82
N ASN A 294 -4.60 -1.29 22.50
CA ASN A 294 -3.59 -2.15 21.89
C ASN A 294 -4.15 -3.09 20.83
N VAL A 295 -5.42 -3.51 20.96
CA VAL A 295 -6.06 -4.42 20.00
C VAL A 295 -6.98 -3.72 19.00
N ARG A 296 -7.10 -2.40 19.07
CA ARG A 296 -8.05 -1.60 18.29
C ARG A 296 -8.04 -1.93 16.78
N SER A 297 -6.88 -1.94 16.17
CA SER A 297 -6.75 -2.23 14.74
C SER A 297 -7.14 -3.68 14.40
N CYS A 298 -6.73 -4.64 15.25
CA CYS A 298 -7.08 -6.05 15.08
C CYS A 298 -8.59 -6.29 15.27
N PHE A 299 -9.21 -5.60 16.21
CA PHE A 299 -10.66 -5.63 16.45
C PHE A 299 -11.42 -5.12 15.21
N ILE A 300 -11.06 -3.93 14.70
CA ILE A 300 -11.73 -3.31 13.55
C ILE A 300 -11.64 -4.19 12.30
N ASN A 301 -10.48 -4.79 12.05
CA ASN A 301 -10.25 -5.61 10.85
C ASN A 301 -10.81 -7.03 10.98
N GLY A 302 -10.80 -7.61 12.18
CA GLY A 302 -11.11 -9.02 12.41
C GLY A 302 -12.56 -9.34 12.78
N ILE A 303 -13.32 -8.39 13.37
CA ILE A 303 -14.69 -8.67 13.81
C ILE A 303 -15.62 -8.91 12.62
N SER A 304 -16.41 -10.00 12.63
CA SER A 304 -17.41 -10.27 11.60
C SER A 304 -18.67 -9.40 11.77
N GLY A 305 -19.43 -9.19 10.69
CA GLY A 305 -20.68 -8.42 10.75
C GLY A 305 -21.70 -8.97 11.77
N PRO A 306 -22.00 -10.28 11.75
CA PRO A 306 -22.90 -10.88 12.74
C PRO A 306 -22.42 -10.70 14.18
N VAL A 307 -21.14 -10.93 14.45
CA VAL A 307 -20.56 -10.77 15.80
C VAL A 307 -20.63 -9.31 16.26
N LEU A 308 -20.36 -8.35 15.36
CA LEU A 308 -20.47 -6.92 15.66
C LEU A 308 -21.90 -6.51 16.01
N ASN A 309 -22.91 -7.01 15.26
CA ASN A 309 -24.32 -6.74 15.57
C ASN A 309 -24.71 -7.29 16.95
N SER A 310 -24.39 -8.56 17.21
CA SER A 310 -24.64 -9.19 18.52
C SER A 310 -23.93 -8.45 19.66
N LEU A 311 -22.72 -7.93 19.40
CA LEU A 311 -21.97 -7.14 20.38
C LEU A 311 -22.67 -5.80 20.67
N LEU A 312 -23.12 -5.09 19.64
CA LEU A 312 -23.87 -3.84 19.78
C LEU A 312 -25.16 -4.04 20.59
N ASP A 313 -25.92 -5.09 20.30
CA ASP A 313 -27.16 -5.41 21.01
C ASP A 313 -26.90 -5.68 22.48
N LYS A 314 -25.84 -6.43 22.79
CA LYS A 314 -25.44 -6.72 24.16
C LYS A 314 -24.91 -5.51 24.93
N LEU A 315 -24.18 -4.62 24.24
CA LEU A 315 -23.70 -3.36 24.83
C LEU A 315 -24.85 -2.40 25.13
N LEU A 316 -25.91 -2.39 24.30
CA LEU A 316 -27.14 -1.63 24.53
C LEU A 316 -27.91 -2.22 25.73
N GLU A 317 -28.12 -3.55 25.78
CA GLU A 317 -28.76 -4.25 26.91
C GLU A 317 -28.08 -3.94 28.26
N LYS A 318 -26.74 -3.92 28.25
CA LYS A 318 -25.93 -3.61 29.45
C LYS A 318 -25.78 -2.09 29.68
N LYS A 319 -26.47 -1.23 28.91
CA LYS A 319 -26.42 0.23 29.02
C LYS A 319 -25.00 0.81 28.89
N VAL A 320 -24.12 0.12 28.17
CA VAL A 320 -22.78 0.60 27.85
C VAL A 320 -22.84 1.63 26.73
N ILE A 321 -23.73 1.42 25.76
CA ILE A 321 -24.07 2.39 24.72
C ILE A 321 -25.51 2.81 24.86
N THR A 322 -25.84 4.01 24.36
CA THR A 322 -27.18 4.57 24.32
C THR A 322 -27.92 4.18 23.05
N ASP A 323 -29.24 4.34 23.01
CA ASP A 323 -30.05 4.13 21.79
C ASP A 323 -29.55 5.01 20.65
N ALA A 324 -29.23 6.29 20.91
CA ALA A 324 -28.70 7.22 19.91
C ALA A 324 -27.35 6.73 19.33
N GLU A 325 -26.44 6.21 20.16
CA GLU A 325 -25.17 5.66 19.70
C GLU A 325 -25.37 4.35 18.91
N ARG A 326 -26.40 3.58 19.25
CA ARG A 326 -26.79 2.38 18.49
C ARG A 326 -27.31 2.76 17.11
N GLU A 327 -28.21 3.76 17.02
CA GLU A 327 -28.72 4.30 15.76
C GLU A 327 -27.60 4.88 14.90
N GLU A 328 -26.66 5.65 15.48
CA GLU A 328 -25.51 6.21 14.76
C GLU A 328 -24.64 5.10 14.17
N ALA A 329 -24.41 4.00 14.92
CA ALA A 329 -23.71 2.86 14.38
C ALA A 329 -24.46 2.20 13.20
N ASP A 330 -25.79 2.13 13.23
CA ASP A 330 -26.61 1.47 12.20
C ASP A 330 -26.69 2.26 10.89
N VAL A 331 -26.57 3.57 10.93
CA VAL A 331 -26.50 4.43 9.72
C VAL A 331 -25.18 4.21 8.96
N MET A 332 -24.13 3.72 9.63
CA MET A 332 -22.83 3.46 8.99
C MET A 332 -22.91 2.20 8.10
N GLN A 333 -22.76 2.36 6.78
CA GLN A 333 -22.84 1.26 5.82
C GLN A 333 -21.65 0.30 5.89
N ASN A 334 -20.47 0.79 6.30
CA ASN A 334 -19.24 0.00 6.31
C ASN A 334 -19.01 -0.66 7.67
N ARG A 335 -18.84 -2.00 7.67
CA ARG A 335 -18.53 -2.81 8.86
C ARG A 335 -17.34 -2.25 9.65
N SER A 336 -16.26 -1.87 8.97
CA SER A 336 -15.04 -1.37 9.63
C SER A 336 -15.27 0.00 10.28
N SER A 337 -16.12 0.86 9.70
CA SER A 337 -16.52 2.14 10.29
C SER A 337 -17.38 1.93 11.53
N ARG A 338 -18.32 1.00 11.48
CA ARG A 338 -19.13 0.60 12.65
C ARG A 338 -18.27 0.03 13.77
N ALA A 339 -17.34 -0.87 13.46
CA ALA A 339 -16.42 -1.45 14.44
C ALA A 339 -15.52 -0.40 15.09
N ARG A 340 -15.02 0.56 14.29
CA ARG A 340 -14.23 1.71 14.77
C ARG A 340 -15.04 2.57 15.71
N PHE A 341 -16.24 2.93 15.33
CA PHE A 341 -17.15 3.73 16.13
C PHE A 341 -17.39 3.06 17.50
N VAL A 342 -17.73 1.78 17.51
CA VAL A 342 -18.04 1.02 18.73
C VAL A 342 -16.86 0.99 19.69
N ILE A 343 -15.67 0.59 19.23
CA ILE A 343 -14.51 0.46 20.13
C ILE A 343 -14.05 1.81 20.66
N ASP A 344 -14.13 2.88 19.85
CA ASP A 344 -13.72 4.23 20.25
C ASP A 344 -14.73 4.85 21.22
N THR A 345 -16.03 4.66 20.99
CA THR A 345 -17.10 5.12 21.89
C THR A 345 -16.99 4.46 23.26
N VAL A 346 -16.83 3.13 23.30
CA VAL A 346 -16.70 2.40 24.56
C VAL A 346 -15.44 2.83 25.33
N ARG A 347 -14.32 3.03 24.65
CA ARG A 347 -13.08 3.52 25.28
C ARG A 347 -13.23 4.91 25.90
N LYS A 348 -13.96 5.82 25.23
CA LYS A 348 -14.25 7.17 25.77
C LYS A 348 -15.10 7.15 27.03
N LYS A 349 -15.89 6.09 27.24
CA LYS A 349 -16.76 5.93 28.43
C LYS A 349 -16.04 5.39 29.69
N GLY A 350 -14.77 5.04 29.56
CA GLY A 350 -13.90 4.69 30.68
C GLY A 350 -13.78 3.18 30.94
N GLU A 351 -13.05 2.84 32.02
CA GLU A 351 -12.59 1.47 32.31
C GLU A 351 -13.71 0.46 32.52
N ALA A 352 -14.83 0.87 33.16
CA ALA A 352 -15.99 -0.01 33.36
C ALA A 352 -16.62 -0.42 32.01
N ALA A 353 -16.76 0.50 31.09
CA ALA A 353 -17.25 0.23 29.75
C ALA A 353 -16.26 -0.66 28.97
N GLY A 354 -14.96 -0.39 29.09
CA GLY A 354 -13.90 -1.22 28.53
C GLY A 354 -13.92 -2.66 29.06
N SER A 355 -14.14 -2.87 30.33
CA SER A 355 -14.32 -4.21 30.95
C SER A 355 -15.56 -4.91 30.36
N GLN A 356 -16.64 -4.18 30.19
CA GLN A 356 -17.92 -4.75 29.76
C GLN A 356 -17.87 -5.19 28.29
N ILE A 357 -17.22 -4.43 27.38
CA ILE A 357 -17.08 -4.85 25.97
C ILE A 357 -16.22 -6.11 25.87
N ILE A 358 -15.14 -6.23 26.65
CA ILE A 358 -14.28 -7.42 26.66
C ILE A 358 -15.11 -8.64 27.13
N LYS A 359 -15.88 -8.49 28.20
CA LYS A 359 -16.75 -9.55 28.73
C LYS A 359 -17.81 -9.95 27.70
N SER A 360 -18.52 -8.98 27.12
CA SER A 360 -19.56 -9.24 26.11
C SER A 360 -19.00 -9.93 24.87
N LEU A 361 -17.82 -9.49 24.39
CA LEU A 361 -17.15 -10.13 23.26
C LEU A 361 -16.74 -11.57 23.57
N SER A 362 -16.24 -11.85 24.79
CA SER A 362 -15.86 -13.21 25.19
C SER A 362 -17.05 -14.17 25.27
N GLU A 363 -18.23 -13.65 25.60
CA GLU A 363 -19.49 -14.43 25.65
C GLU A 363 -20.07 -14.70 24.24
N ILE A 364 -19.85 -13.79 23.27
CA ILE A 364 -20.37 -13.91 21.88
C ILE A 364 -19.41 -14.73 21.02
N ASP A 365 -18.13 -14.39 21.06
CA ASP A 365 -17.06 -15.02 20.28
C ASP A 365 -15.78 -15.16 21.12
N SER A 366 -15.75 -16.22 21.93
CA SER A 366 -14.60 -16.56 22.79
C SER A 366 -13.32 -16.79 21.99
N PHE A 367 -13.44 -17.34 20.77
CA PHE A 367 -12.28 -17.59 19.92
C PHE A 367 -11.66 -16.27 19.43
N PHE A 368 -12.50 -15.37 18.92
CA PHE A 368 -12.04 -14.04 18.48
C PHE A 368 -11.49 -13.22 19.67
N CYS A 369 -12.14 -13.26 20.84
CA CYS A 369 -11.66 -12.60 22.04
C CYS A 369 -10.25 -13.10 22.46
N LYS A 370 -10.02 -14.44 22.40
CA LYS A 370 -8.70 -15.06 22.66
C LYS A 370 -7.67 -14.66 21.58
N SER A 371 -8.07 -14.60 20.32
CA SER A 371 -7.17 -14.21 19.24
C SER A 371 -6.67 -12.76 19.38
N LEU A 372 -7.48 -11.89 19.98
CA LEU A 372 -7.11 -10.53 20.35
C LEU A 372 -6.24 -10.45 21.62
N GLY A 373 -6.10 -11.53 22.40
CA GLY A 373 -5.38 -11.53 23.68
C GLY A 373 -6.11 -10.76 24.79
N LEU A 374 -7.45 -10.67 24.70
CA LEU A 374 -8.29 -9.98 25.69
C LEU A 374 -8.70 -10.88 26.86
N ILE A 375 -8.58 -12.20 26.70
CA ILE A 375 -8.79 -13.22 27.74
C ILE A 375 -7.74 -14.32 27.62
#